data_9f5a636c748088a08ca13cf9a6e1ec8c
#
_entry.id   9f5a636c748088a08ca13cf9a6e1ec8c
#
_cell.length_a   1.000
_cell.length_b   1.000
_cell.length_c   1.000
_cell.angle_alpha   90.00
_cell.angle_beta   90.00
_cell.angle_gamma   90.00
#
_symmetry.space_group_name_H-M   'P 1'
#
loop_
_entity.id
_entity.type
_entity.pdbx_description
1 polymer ?
#
loop_
_entity_poly.entity_id
_entity_poly.type
_entity_poly.pdbx_seq_one_letter_code
_entity_poly.pdbx_strand_id
1 'polypeptide(L)'
;MLEAHRINSPYILEGADKTVFNQLKTELADMEEGLVDLRKLAHVLLSLDINALLHGVFLAKKELAGGRLRLPRALSGFIEATGTRVAASGGVKNDSVNPSGDTSRGFGNVPFSRDEFVSPDIAAYFNLDLAQLRGYGFNQPVFELLVALALYKILAFLETGLRLRTACDLECVALDVQRPGGLAVPKLDSLVQALPGLIKAAAAEANFQTITVTYAGGGKGSKGKKGKDEVSSDDDSEG
;
A
#
# COMPACT_ATOMS: atom_id res chain seq x y z
N MET A 1 -1.47 11.27 -2.96
CA MET A 1 -1.59 9.97 -2.29
C MET A 1 -0.63 9.00 -2.96
N LEU A 2 0.28 8.40 -2.22
CA LEU A 2 1.19 7.39 -2.74
C LEU A 2 0.50 6.02 -2.58
N GLU A 3 -0.02 5.49 -3.68
CA GLU A 3 -0.68 4.19 -3.70
C GLU A 3 0.30 3.14 -4.21
N ALA A 4 0.62 2.14 -3.40
CA ALA A 4 1.62 1.11 -3.74
C ALA A 4 1.20 0.26 -4.97
N HIS A 5 -0.10 0.02 -5.14
CA HIS A 5 -0.65 -0.76 -6.26
C HIS A 5 -1.43 0.11 -7.25
N ARG A 6 -0.92 1.29 -7.53
CA ARG A 6 -1.58 2.30 -8.35
C ARG A 6 -2.05 1.78 -9.71
N ILE A 7 -1.19 1.03 -10.39
CA ILE A 7 -1.50 0.50 -11.73
C ILE A 7 -2.70 -0.47 -11.73
N ASN A 8 -2.98 -1.12 -10.59
CA ASN A 8 -4.12 -2.03 -10.44
C ASN A 8 -5.40 -1.33 -9.96
N SER A 9 -5.39 -0.02 -9.82
CA SER A 9 -6.54 0.73 -9.33
C SER A 9 -7.70 0.69 -10.32
N PRO A 10 -8.95 0.59 -9.85
CA PRO A 10 -10.12 0.54 -10.73
C PRO A 10 -10.22 1.74 -11.67
N TYR A 11 -9.81 2.93 -11.24
CA TYR A 11 -9.83 4.12 -12.09
C TYR A 11 -8.85 4.04 -13.27
N ILE A 12 -7.78 3.21 -13.18
CA ILE A 12 -6.85 2.95 -14.27
C ILE A 12 -7.33 1.78 -15.15
N LEU A 13 -7.69 0.65 -14.52
CA LEU A 13 -8.03 -0.57 -15.26
C LEU A 13 -9.47 -0.65 -15.72
N GLU A 14 -10.41 0.02 -15.02
CA GLU A 14 -11.85 -0.05 -15.27
C GLU A 14 -12.48 1.28 -15.69
N GLY A 15 -11.75 2.38 -15.56
CA GLY A 15 -12.20 3.71 -15.94
C GLY A 15 -12.59 3.83 -17.42
N ALA A 16 -13.16 4.97 -17.80
CA ALA A 16 -13.49 5.27 -19.19
C ALA A 16 -12.24 5.43 -20.07
N ASP A 17 -11.18 5.98 -19.49
CA ASP A 17 -9.87 6.08 -20.14
C ASP A 17 -9.15 4.73 -20.04
N LYS A 18 -8.98 4.08 -21.17
CA LYS A 18 -8.35 2.75 -21.29
C LYS A 18 -6.89 2.80 -21.76
N THR A 19 -6.27 3.96 -21.77
CA THR A 19 -4.91 4.12 -22.33
C THR A 19 -3.92 3.15 -21.70
N VAL A 20 -3.78 3.16 -20.36
CA VAL A 20 -2.85 2.26 -19.64
C VAL A 20 -3.28 0.79 -19.77
N PHE A 21 -4.58 0.53 -19.66
CA PHE A 21 -5.10 -0.84 -19.82
C PHE A 21 -4.80 -1.43 -21.20
N ASN A 22 -5.03 -0.66 -22.25
CA ASN A 22 -4.77 -1.11 -23.62
C ASN A 22 -3.27 -1.28 -23.88
N GLN A 23 -2.43 -0.40 -23.34
CA GLN A 23 -0.99 -0.56 -23.41
C GLN A 23 -0.53 -1.86 -22.74
N LEU A 24 -0.97 -2.13 -21.50
CA LEU A 24 -0.68 -3.39 -20.80
C LEU A 24 -1.15 -4.60 -21.61
N LYS A 25 -2.36 -4.54 -22.13
CA LYS A 25 -2.92 -5.65 -22.94
C LYS A 25 -2.07 -5.93 -24.19
N THR A 26 -1.63 -4.89 -24.87
CA THR A 26 -0.82 -5.03 -26.08
C THR A 26 0.59 -5.56 -25.77
N GLU A 27 1.25 -4.98 -24.77
CA GLU A 27 2.64 -5.32 -24.44
C GLU A 27 2.79 -6.70 -23.79
N LEU A 28 1.71 -7.22 -23.17
CA LEU A 28 1.70 -8.49 -22.45
C LEU A 28 0.86 -9.58 -23.15
N ALA A 29 0.43 -9.34 -24.40
CA ALA A 29 -0.44 -10.24 -25.16
C ALA A 29 0.17 -11.64 -25.37
N ASP A 30 1.47 -11.74 -25.56
CA ASP A 30 2.18 -13.00 -25.74
C ASP A 30 2.26 -13.87 -24.47
N MET A 31 1.90 -13.32 -23.30
CA MET A 31 1.80 -14.08 -22.06
C MET A 31 0.41 -14.67 -21.82
N GLU A 32 -0.54 -14.47 -22.73
CA GLU A 32 -1.91 -14.97 -22.58
C GLU A 32 -1.94 -16.49 -22.58
N GLU A 33 -1.15 -17.11 -23.44
CA GLU A 33 -0.95 -18.56 -23.51
C GLU A 33 0.50 -18.91 -23.17
N GLY A 34 0.74 -19.67 -22.09
CA GLY A 34 2.07 -20.14 -21.74
C GLY A 34 2.63 -19.63 -20.42
N LEU A 35 3.95 -19.55 -20.34
CA LEU A 35 4.67 -19.12 -19.14
C LEU A 35 4.70 -17.59 -19.05
N VAL A 36 4.56 -17.06 -17.83
CA VAL A 36 4.73 -15.63 -17.59
C VAL A 36 6.22 -15.29 -17.54
N ASP A 37 6.67 -14.44 -18.46
CA ASP A 37 8.02 -13.86 -18.41
C ASP A 37 8.06 -12.69 -17.44
N LEU A 38 8.61 -12.94 -16.23
CA LEU A 38 8.71 -11.92 -15.19
C LEU A 38 9.65 -10.78 -15.55
N ARG A 39 10.68 -11.01 -16.39
CA ARG A 39 11.58 -9.94 -16.85
C ARG A 39 10.82 -8.97 -17.76
N LYS A 40 10.13 -9.52 -18.76
CA LYS A 40 9.30 -8.71 -19.65
C LYS A 40 8.23 -7.94 -18.87
N LEU A 41 7.53 -8.60 -17.93
CA LEU A 41 6.57 -7.94 -17.05
C LEU A 41 7.22 -6.79 -16.27
N ALA A 42 8.40 -7.01 -15.69
CA ALA A 42 9.13 -5.98 -14.95
C ALA A 42 9.52 -4.79 -15.84
N HIS A 43 9.98 -5.03 -17.07
CA HIS A 43 10.33 -3.96 -18.03
C HIS A 43 9.12 -3.13 -18.44
N VAL A 44 7.97 -3.76 -18.69
CA VAL A 44 6.71 -3.03 -18.97
C VAL A 44 6.31 -2.17 -17.78
N LEU A 45 6.37 -2.72 -16.56
CA LEU A 45 6.02 -2.01 -15.34
C LEU A 45 6.99 -0.87 -15.02
N LEU A 46 8.28 -0.98 -15.39
CA LEU A 46 9.26 0.08 -15.15
C LEU A 46 8.83 1.41 -15.77
N SER A 47 8.30 1.39 -16.98
CA SER A 47 7.86 2.61 -17.69
C SER A 47 6.53 3.16 -17.19
N LEU A 48 5.64 2.30 -16.68
CA LEU A 48 4.28 2.64 -16.27
C LEU A 48 4.15 2.95 -14.77
N ASP A 49 4.76 2.10 -13.94
CA ASP A 49 4.68 2.22 -12.48
C ASP A 49 5.90 1.58 -11.81
N ILE A 50 6.95 2.37 -11.63
CA ILE A 50 8.17 1.92 -10.96
C ILE A 50 7.91 1.40 -9.53
N ASN A 51 6.83 1.84 -8.87
CA ASN A 51 6.49 1.37 -7.53
C ASN A 51 6.08 -0.11 -7.54
N ALA A 52 5.51 -0.61 -8.63
CA ALA A 52 5.18 -2.02 -8.77
C ALA A 52 6.40 -2.95 -8.66
N LEU A 53 7.60 -2.46 -9.04
CA LEU A 53 8.85 -3.22 -8.92
C LEU A 53 9.31 -3.39 -7.47
N LEU A 54 8.98 -2.44 -6.60
CA LEU A 54 9.32 -2.48 -5.18
C LEU A 54 8.21 -3.13 -4.34
N HIS A 55 6.98 -2.76 -4.58
CA HIS A 55 5.84 -3.19 -3.75
C HIS A 55 5.11 -4.41 -4.28
N GLY A 56 5.49 -4.87 -5.49
CA GLY A 56 4.80 -5.94 -6.18
C GLY A 56 3.47 -5.48 -6.81
N VAL A 57 2.92 -6.32 -7.66
CA VAL A 57 1.61 -6.11 -8.29
C VAL A 57 0.96 -7.44 -8.61
N PHE A 58 -0.35 -7.45 -8.62
CA PHE A 58 -1.15 -8.56 -9.15
C PHE A 58 -2.23 -8.01 -10.07
N LEU A 59 -2.09 -8.28 -11.37
CA LEU A 59 -3.04 -7.87 -12.40
C LEU A 59 -4.04 -9.01 -12.62
N ALA A 60 -5.17 -8.95 -11.92
CA ALA A 60 -6.17 -10.01 -11.87
C ALA A 60 -7.20 -9.96 -13.02
N LYS A 61 -7.12 -8.96 -13.91
CA LYS A 61 -8.04 -8.85 -15.04
C LYS A 61 -7.81 -9.98 -16.04
N LYS A 62 -8.86 -10.70 -16.40
CA LYS A 62 -8.79 -11.83 -17.35
C LYS A 62 -8.23 -11.42 -18.71
N GLU A 63 -8.52 -10.19 -19.12
CA GLU A 63 -8.05 -9.59 -20.37
C GLU A 63 -6.55 -9.26 -20.37
N LEU A 64 -5.89 -9.38 -19.22
CA LEU A 64 -4.45 -9.24 -19.05
C LEU A 64 -3.85 -10.61 -18.76
N ALA A 65 -3.49 -11.32 -19.82
CA ALA A 65 -2.88 -12.65 -19.79
C ALA A 65 -3.61 -13.64 -18.85
N GLY A 66 -4.94 -13.68 -18.94
CA GLY A 66 -5.77 -14.58 -18.14
C GLY A 66 -5.85 -14.22 -16.65
N GLY A 67 -5.44 -13.02 -16.24
CA GLY A 67 -5.45 -12.57 -14.83
C GLY A 67 -4.37 -13.24 -13.97
N ARG A 68 -3.25 -13.68 -14.56
CA ARG A 68 -2.19 -14.44 -13.89
C ARG A 68 -0.93 -13.62 -13.59
N LEU A 69 -0.87 -12.39 -14.08
CA LEU A 69 0.34 -11.57 -13.99
C LEU A 69 0.59 -11.12 -12.56
N ARG A 70 1.66 -11.61 -11.98
CA ARG A 70 2.07 -11.29 -10.63
C ARG A 70 3.56 -10.96 -10.60
N LEU A 71 3.89 -9.82 -9.98
CA LEU A 71 5.25 -9.48 -9.62
C LEU A 71 5.35 -9.49 -8.08
N PRO A 72 6.25 -10.28 -7.48
CA PRO A 72 6.40 -10.28 -6.04
C PRO A 72 7.00 -8.95 -5.55
N ARG A 73 6.77 -8.62 -4.28
CA ARG A 73 7.36 -7.42 -3.68
C ARG A 73 8.85 -7.64 -3.40
N ALA A 74 9.68 -6.66 -3.76
CA ALA A 74 11.09 -6.64 -3.43
C ALA A 74 11.37 -5.92 -2.10
N LEU A 75 10.54 -4.94 -1.74
CA LEU A 75 10.62 -4.23 -0.47
C LEU A 75 9.47 -4.67 0.44
N SER A 76 9.82 -5.18 1.62
CA SER A 76 8.86 -5.56 2.66
C SER A 76 9.31 -5.06 4.02
N GLY A 77 8.37 -4.96 4.96
CA GLY A 77 8.67 -4.56 6.32
C GLY A 77 7.55 -4.95 7.27
N PHE A 78 7.91 -5.02 8.55
CA PHE A 78 6.96 -5.21 9.64
C PHE A 78 7.48 -4.52 10.90
N ILE A 79 6.58 -4.29 11.83
CA ILE A 79 6.91 -3.71 13.13
C ILE A 79 6.53 -4.72 14.20
N GLU A 80 7.44 -4.96 15.12
CA GLU A 80 7.30 -5.90 16.21
C GLU A 80 7.47 -5.17 17.55
N ALA A 81 6.61 -5.49 18.50
CA ALA A 81 6.68 -5.01 19.86
C ALA A 81 6.95 -6.21 20.78
N THR A 82 8.03 -6.16 21.56
CA THR A 82 8.42 -7.23 22.47
C THR A 82 8.15 -6.87 23.91
N GLY A 83 7.97 -7.88 24.78
CA GLY A 83 7.67 -7.67 26.20
C GLY A 83 6.36 -6.90 26.44
N THR A 84 5.38 -7.06 25.57
CA THR A 84 4.09 -6.37 25.65
C THR A 84 3.32 -6.76 26.89
N ARG A 85 2.67 -5.78 27.52
CA ARG A 85 1.78 -5.96 28.67
C ARG A 85 0.55 -5.09 28.51
N VAL A 86 -0.56 -5.55 29.10
CA VAL A 86 -1.80 -4.78 29.16
C VAL A 86 -1.62 -3.60 30.11
N ALA A 87 -2.07 -2.43 29.70
CA ALA A 87 -2.22 -1.25 30.50
C ALA A 87 -3.68 -0.82 30.44
N ALA A 88 -4.37 -0.81 31.59
CA ALA A 88 -5.74 -0.36 31.63
C ALA A 88 -5.79 1.16 31.36
N SER A 89 -6.65 1.55 30.44
CA SER A 89 -6.91 2.95 30.11
C SER A 89 -8.42 3.19 30.17
N GLY A 90 -8.82 4.41 30.47
CA GLY A 90 -10.23 4.74 30.53
C GLY A 90 -10.45 6.23 30.79
N GLY A 91 -11.69 6.60 30.78
CA GLY A 91 -12.12 7.97 31.01
C GLY A 91 -13.61 8.09 31.02
N VAL A 92 -14.09 9.31 31.00
CA VAL A 92 -15.50 9.65 30.88
C VAL A 92 -15.69 10.52 29.65
N LYS A 93 -16.52 10.05 28.74
CA LYS A 93 -16.98 10.87 27.62
C LYS A 93 -18.02 11.85 28.17
N ASN A 94 -17.65 13.12 28.28
CA ASN A 94 -18.54 14.17 28.74
C ASN A 94 -19.40 14.68 27.56
N ASP A 95 -20.71 14.68 27.76
CA ASP A 95 -21.63 15.34 26.85
C ASP A 95 -21.83 16.79 27.28
N SER A 96 -21.35 17.70 26.45
CA SER A 96 -21.49 19.16 26.72
C SER A 96 -22.88 19.70 26.33
N VAL A 97 -23.66 18.95 25.56
CA VAL A 97 -24.98 19.37 25.09
C VAL A 97 -26.09 18.97 26.09
N ASN A 98 -26.03 17.75 26.59
CA ASN A 98 -26.99 17.24 27.56
C ASN A 98 -26.32 16.35 28.62
N PRO A 99 -25.56 16.96 29.57
CA PRO A 99 -24.77 16.19 30.54
C PRO A 99 -25.57 15.28 31.47
N SER A 100 -26.85 15.61 31.70
CA SER A 100 -27.79 14.84 32.53
C SER A 100 -28.71 13.91 31.73
N GLY A 101 -28.45 13.79 30.43
CA GLY A 101 -29.27 12.99 29.53
C GLY A 101 -29.13 11.47 29.73
N ASP A 102 -30.03 10.74 29.12
CA ASP A 102 -30.07 9.28 29.15
C ASP A 102 -28.90 8.68 28.36
N THR A 103 -28.02 7.98 29.05
CA THR A 103 -26.83 7.35 28.43
C THR A 103 -27.18 6.24 27.44
N SER A 104 -28.34 5.59 27.59
CA SER A 104 -28.82 4.57 26.63
C SER A 104 -29.16 5.18 25.25
N ARG A 105 -29.44 6.48 25.23
CA ARG A 105 -29.68 7.25 24.01
C ARG A 105 -28.46 7.98 23.49
N GLY A 106 -27.28 7.75 24.10
CA GLY A 106 -26.04 8.39 23.70
C GLY A 106 -25.81 9.78 24.28
N PHE A 107 -26.64 10.22 25.25
CA PHE A 107 -26.48 11.48 26.00
C PHE A 107 -25.81 11.25 27.35
N GLY A 108 -25.44 12.34 28.00
CA GLY A 108 -24.87 12.31 29.35
C GLY A 108 -23.40 11.89 29.38
N ASN A 109 -22.93 11.66 30.60
CA ASN A 109 -21.53 11.29 30.86
C ASN A 109 -21.38 9.76 30.85
N VAL A 110 -20.68 9.22 29.88
CA VAL A 110 -20.51 7.78 29.73
C VAL A 110 -19.08 7.40 30.09
N PRO A 111 -18.88 6.65 31.20
CA PRO A 111 -17.56 6.09 31.49
C PRO A 111 -17.23 4.98 30.47
N PHE A 112 -15.97 4.91 30.09
CA PHE A 112 -15.46 3.84 29.24
C PHE A 112 -14.13 3.33 29.80
N SER A 113 -13.89 2.07 29.62
CA SER A 113 -12.60 1.43 29.87
C SER A 113 -12.16 0.70 28.61
N ARG A 114 -10.87 0.65 28.40
CA ARG A 114 -10.24 -0.13 27.32
C ARG A 114 -8.90 -0.66 27.79
N ASP A 115 -8.53 -1.81 27.28
CA ASP A 115 -7.20 -2.32 27.42
C ASP A 115 -6.31 -1.75 26.31
N GLU A 116 -5.19 -1.19 26.68
CA GLU A 116 -4.12 -0.76 25.80
C GLU A 116 -2.91 -1.65 26.03
N PHE A 117 -1.97 -1.61 25.08
CA PHE A 117 -0.74 -2.36 25.21
C PHE A 117 0.44 -1.40 25.30
N VAL A 118 1.36 -1.69 26.19
CA VAL A 118 2.65 -1.01 26.31
C VAL A 118 3.76 -2.00 26.06
N SER A 119 4.85 -1.53 25.47
CA SER A 119 6.03 -2.33 25.17
C SER A 119 7.29 -1.54 25.51
N PRO A 120 8.29 -2.16 26.15
CA PRO A 120 9.57 -1.53 26.39
C PRO A 120 10.43 -1.41 25.13
N ASP A 121 10.15 -2.22 24.11
CA ASP A 121 10.95 -2.27 22.89
C ASP A 121 10.06 -2.48 21.66
N ILE A 122 10.21 -1.60 20.67
CA ILE A 122 9.51 -1.65 19.40
C ILE A 122 10.53 -1.53 18.29
N ALA A 123 10.60 -2.53 17.41
CA ALA A 123 11.52 -2.58 16.30
C ALA A 123 10.79 -2.65 14.96
N ALA A 124 11.23 -1.85 13.99
CA ALA A 124 10.77 -1.92 12.61
C ALA A 124 11.84 -2.64 11.76
N TYR A 125 11.42 -3.64 11.02
CA TYR A 125 12.29 -4.42 10.14
C TYR A 125 11.93 -4.15 8.69
N PHE A 126 12.95 -3.94 7.87
CA PHE A 126 12.81 -3.78 6.43
C PHE A 126 13.71 -4.76 5.70
N ASN A 127 13.17 -5.38 4.66
CA ASN A 127 13.92 -6.26 3.79
C ASN A 127 13.81 -5.78 2.35
N LEU A 128 14.95 -5.58 1.69
CA LEU A 128 15.05 -5.30 0.27
C LEU A 128 15.71 -6.48 -0.42
N ASP A 129 14.97 -7.21 -1.25
CA ASP A 129 15.47 -8.34 -2.01
C ASP A 129 16.26 -7.88 -3.25
N LEU A 130 17.56 -7.70 -3.07
CA LEU A 130 18.46 -7.30 -4.14
C LEU A 130 18.62 -8.39 -5.22
N ALA A 131 18.46 -9.66 -4.85
CA ALA A 131 18.54 -10.76 -5.82
C ALA A 131 17.35 -10.73 -6.77
N GLN A 132 16.15 -10.45 -6.24
CA GLN A 132 14.96 -10.26 -7.05
C GLN A 132 15.12 -9.08 -8.01
N LEU A 133 15.60 -7.92 -7.53
CA LEU A 133 15.81 -6.74 -8.38
C LEU A 133 16.83 -7.01 -9.50
N ARG A 134 17.93 -7.71 -9.20
CA ARG A 134 18.88 -8.14 -10.23
C ARG A 134 18.31 -9.16 -11.21
N GLY A 135 17.41 -10.04 -10.72
CA GLY A 135 16.74 -11.05 -11.52
C GLY A 135 15.86 -10.47 -12.65
N TYR A 136 15.41 -9.22 -12.52
CA TYR A 136 14.67 -8.54 -13.58
C TYR A 136 15.52 -8.19 -14.80
N GLY A 137 16.85 -8.16 -14.66
CA GLY A 137 17.77 -7.98 -15.78
C GLY A 137 17.92 -6.53 -16.26
N PHE A 138 17.57 -5.55 -15.44
CA PHE A 138 17.80 -4.14 -15.70
C PHE A 138 19.29 -3.80 -15.73
N ASN A 139 19.65 -2.70 -16.43
CA ASN A 139 20.98 -2.14 -16.37
C ASN A 139 21.30 -1.57 -14.98
N GLN A 140 22.57 -1.25 -14.77
CA GLN A 140 23.07 -0.76 -13.47
C GLN A 140 22.38 0.54 -13.02
N PRO A 141 22.17 1.57 -13.86
CA PRO A 141 21.46 2.78 -13.48
C PRO A 141 20.03 2.56 -12.98
N VAL A 142 19.27 1.68 -13.61
CA VAL A 142 17.90 1.33 -13.15
C VAL A 142 17.95 0.58 -11.81
N PHE A 143 18.87 -0.36 -11.67
CA PHE A 143 19.06 -1.06 -10.40
C PHE A 143 19.41 -0.09 -9.26
N GLU A 144 20.34 0.83 -9.48
CA GLU A 144 20.73 1.85 -8.48
C GLU A 144 19.56 2.77 -8.12
N LEU A 145 18.76 3.19 -9.11
CA LEU A 145 17.55 3.97 -8.86
C LEU A 145 16.56 3.21 -7.99
N LEU A 146 16.31 1.92 -8.26
CA LEU A 146 15.39 1.11 -7.47
C LEU A 146 15.85 0.96 -6.02
N VAL A 147 17.15 0.74 -5.80
CA VAL A 147 17.73 0.68 -4.46
C VAL A 147 17.60 2.02 -3.74
N ALA A 148 17.95 3.12 -4.42
CA ALA A 148 17.84 4.47 -3.85
C ALA A 148 16.39 4.83 -3.50
N LEU A 149 15.42 4.48 -4.36
CA LEU A 149 13.99 4.68 -4.08
C LEU A 149 13.51 3.85 -2.90
N ALA A 150 13.97 2.61 -2.75
CA ALA A 150 13.62 1.77 -1.61
C ALA A 150 14.16 2.38 -0.30
N LEU A 151 15.43 2.80 -0.28
CA LEU A 151 16.03 3.46 0.88
C LEU A 151 15.34 4.79 1.20
N TYR A 152 15.05 5.60 0.18
CA TYR A 152 14.29 6.84 0.34
C TYR A 152 12.94 6.59 1.01
N LYS A 153 12.19 5.58 0.56
CA LYS A 153 10.88 5.24 1.13
C LYS A 153 10.98 4.81 2.59
N ILE A 154 11.99 3.99 2.93
CA ILE A 154 12.22 3.55 4.31
C ILE A 154 12.53 4.76 5.20
N LEU A 155 13.49 5.60 4.80
CA LEU A 155 13.92 6.73 5.60
C LEU A 155 12.80 7.79 5.74
N ALA A 156 12.12 8.12 4.66
CA ALA A 156 11.00 9.06 4.70
C ALA A 156 9.84 8.56 5.57
N PHE A 157 9.58 7.24 5.56
CA PHE A 157 8.60 6.61 6.43
C PHE A 157 8.99 6.74 7.91
N LEU A 158 10.26 6.50 8.25
CA LEU A 158 10.74 6.58 9.62
C LEU A 158 10.83 8.03 10.15
N GLU A 159 11.06 9.00 9.27
CA GLU A 159 11.25 10.41 9.66
C GLU A 159 9.92 11.16 9.89
N THR A 160 8.82 10.70 9.29
CA THR A 160 7.53 11.38 9.39
C THR A 160 6.77 11.13 10.70
N GLY A 161 7.35 10.37 11.63
CA GLY A 161 6.69 9.93 12.85
C GLY A 161 5.66 8.83 12.60
N LEU A 162 5.69 7.78 13.41
CA LEU A 162 4.88 6.58 13.20
C LEU A 162 3.68 6.56 14.16
N ARG A 163 2.53 6.96 13.66
CA ARG A 163 1.26 6.81 14.36
C ARG A 163 0.50 5.59 13.81
N LEU A 164 0.85 4.40 14.28
CA LEU A 164 0.39 3.11 13.78
C LEU A 164 -1.02 2.72 14.29
N ARG A 165 -2.01 3.60 14.16
CA ARG A 165 -3.37 3.40 14.71
C ARG A 165 -3.35 3.08 16.22
N THR A 166 -2.39 3.64 16.93
CA THR A 166 -2.18 3.53 18.38
C THR A 166 -2.42 4.87 19.04
N ALA A 167 -2.44 4.89 20.36
CA ALA A 167 -2.51 6.12 21.15
C ALA A 167 -1.12 6.77 21.38
N CYS A 168 -0.07 6.25 20.74
CA CYS A 168 1.29 6.75 20.85
C CYS A 168 1.85 7.22 19.52
N ASP A 169 2.75 8.19 19.56
CA ASP A 169 3.62 8.56 18.46
C ASP A 169 4.97 7.87 18.68
N LEU A 170 5.56 7.37 17.59
CA LEU A 170 6.83 6.65 17.60
C LEU A 170 7.87 7.44 16.83
N GLU A 171 9.07 7.54 17.40
CA GLU A 171 10.24 8.14 16.76
C GLU A 171 11.32 7.09 16.56
N CYS A 172 11.98 7.11 15.39
CA CYS A 172 13.11 6.25 15.11
C CYS A 172 14.35 6.77 15.84
N VAL A 173 14.82 6.03 16.84
CA VAL A 173 16.00 6.41 17.65
C VAL A 173 17.30 5.83 17.11
N ALA A 174 17.25 4.72 16.35
CA ALA A 174 18.41 4.08 15.75
C ALA A 174 18.00 3.32 14.47
N LEU A 175 18.92 3.25 13.52
CA LEU A 175 18.75 2.49 12.28
C LEU A 175 20.06 1.74 11.97
N ASP A 176 20.00 0.41 11.99
CA ASP A 176 21.13 -0.48 11.75
C ASP A 176 20.89 -1.38 10.55
N VAL A 177 21.93 -1.59 9.74
CA VAL A 177 21.90 -2.56 8.65
C VAL A 177 22.40 -3.91 9.14
N GLN A 178 21.49 -4.87 9.17
CA GLN A 178 21.80 -6.24 9.61
C GLN A 178 22.57 -7.02 8.54
N ARG A 179 22.24 -6.83 7.27
CA ARG A 179 22.86 -7.52 6.13
C ARG A 179 22.89 -6.64 4.89
N PRO A 180 24.06 -6.44 4.26
CA PRO A 180 25.40 -6.82 4.77
C PRO A 180 25.78 -5.97 5.99
N GLY A 181 26.45 -6.58 6.97
CA GLY A 181 26.92 -5.85 8.13
C GLY A 181 27.93 -4.75 7.76
N GLY A 182 27.95 -3.67 8.53
CA GLY A 182 28.89 -2.56 8.33
C GLY A 182 28.54 -1.60 7.18
N LEU A 183 27.37 -1.77 6.53
CA LEU A 183 26.89 -0.83 5.53
C LEU A 183 26.26 0.38 6.23
N ALA A 184 26.73 1.58 5.89
CA ALA A 184 26.10 2.82 6.33
C ALA A 184 24.93 3.18 5.41
N VAL A 185 23.77 3.44 6.01
CA VAL A 185 22.62 3.98 5.28
C VAL A 185 22.88 5.46 5.01
N PRO A 186 22.71 5.96 3.76
CA PRO A 186 22.82 7.38 3.47
C PRO A 186 21.74 8.17 4.20
N LYS A 187 21.98 9.45 4.48
CA LYS A 187 20.98 10.34 5.04
C LYS A 187 19.87 10.60 4.01
N LEU A 188 18.65 10.85 4.48
CA LEU A 188 17.51 11.14 3.60
C LEU A 188 17.78 12.31 2.64
N ASP A 189 18.34 13.42 3.13
CA ASP A 189 18.68 14.57 2.31
C ASP A 189 19.67 14.23 1.20
N SER A 190 20.66 13.38 1.48
CA SER A 190 21.63 12.92 0.48
C SER A 190 20.96 12.12 -0.64
N LEU A 191 19.99 11.27 -0.29
CA LEU A 191 19.19 10.53 -1.28
C LEU A 191 18.33 11.47 -2.11
N VAL A 192 17.65 12.44 -1.47
CA VAL A 192 16.83 13.44 -2.18
C VAL A 192 17.67 14.21 -3.20
N GLN A 193 18.90 14.60 -2.84
CA GLN A 193 19.81 15.28 -3.75
C GLN A 193 20.33 14.38 -4.89
N ALA A 194 20.51 13.07 -4.63
CA ALA A 194 21.00 12.13 -5.64
C ALA A 194 19.92 11.66 -6.62
N LEU A 195 18.66 11.58 -6.19
CA LEU A 195 17.56 11.01 -6.97
C LEU A 195 17.39 11.64 -8.37
N PRO A 196 17.45 12.97 -8.58
CA PRO A 196 17.33 13.54 -9.92
C PRO A 196 18.40 13.02 -10.89
N GLY A 197 19.64 12.86 -10.43
CA GLY A 197 20.74 12.30 -11.21
C GLY A 197 20.51 10.83 -11.56
N LEU A 198 20.08 10.03 -10.58
CA LEU A 198 19.76 8.61 -10.79
C LEU A 198 18.58 8.42 -11.75
N ILE A 199 17.52 9.23 -11.63
CA ILE A 199 16.39 9.22 -12.56
C ILE A 199 16.85 9.51 -13.98
N LYS A 200 17.69 10.55 -14.14
CA LYS A 200 18.25 10.90 -15.46
C LYS A 200 19.11 9.77 -16.05
N ALA A 201 19.93 9.13 -15.22
CA ALA A 201 20.79 8.02 -15.66
C ALA A 201 19.96 6.79 -16.07
N ALA A 202 18.87 6.50 -15.34
CA ALA A 202 17.99 5.37 -15.64
C ALA A 202 17.04 5.64 -16.83
N ALA A 203 16.80 6.89 -17.21
CA ALA A 203 15.76 7.28 -18.17
C ALA A 203 15.93 6.63 -19.55
N ALA A 204 17.17 6.35 -19.98
CA ALA A 204 17.45 5.74 -21.29
C ALA A 204 16.84 4.33 -21.43
N GLU A 205 16.86 3.52 -20.36
CA GLU A 205 16.24 2.19 -20.35
C GLU A 205 14.79 2.26 -19.89
N ALA A 206 14.51 3.04 -18.84
CA ALA A 206 13.21 3.09 -18.20
C ALA A 206 12.13 3.71 -19.08
N ASN A 207 12.51 4.53 -20.06
CA ASN A 207 11.59 5.24 -20.95
C ASN A 207 10.41 5.84 -20.18
N PHE A 208 10.69 6.55 -19.09
CA PHE A 208 9.68 7.14 -18.22
C PHE A 208 8.74 8.05 -19.00
N GLN A 209 7.46 7.74 -18.92
CA GLN A 209 6.40 8.49 -19.58
C GLN A 209 5.49 9.11 -18.54
N THR A 210 5.01 10.32 -18.80
CA THR A 210 3.91 10.89 -18.05
C THR A 210 2.63 10.54 -18.78
N ILE A 211 1.84 9.62 -18.20
CA ILE A 211 0.54 9.24 -18.73
C ILE A 211 -0.52 9.88 -17.86
N THR A 212 -1.34 10.75 -18.46
CA THR A 212 -2.49 11.35 -17.78
C THR A 212 -3.72 10.49 -18.03
N VAL A 213 -4.27 9.91 -16.97
CA VAL A 213 -5.52 9.14 -17.02
C VAL A 213 -6.65 10.04 -16.56
N THR A 214 -7.66 10.23 -17.40
CA THR A 214 -8.84 11.02 -17.05
C THR A 214 -9.86 10.15 -16.34
N TYR A 215 -10.11 10.44 -15.07
CA TYR A 215 -11.20 9.84 -14.34
C TYR A 215 -12.49 10.67 -14.54
N ALA A 216 -13.34 10.23 -15.44
CA ALA A 216 -14.69 10.76 -15.53
C ALA A 216 -15.45 10.25 -14.30
N GLY A 217 -15.56 11.07 -13.27
CA GLY A 217 -16.33 10.79 -12.06
C GLY A 217 -17.80 10.57 -12.37
N GLY A 218 -18.12 9.42 -12.89
CA GLY A 218 -19.47 8.94 -13.17
C GLY A 218 -19.86 7.92 -12.12
N GLY A 219 -20.21 8.38 -10.95
CA GLY A 219 -20.99 7.58 -10.04
C GLY A 219 -22.34 7.23 -10.68
N LYS A 220 -22.42 6.15 -11.46
CA LYS A 220 -23.65 5.39 -11.51
C LYS A 220 -23.80 4.81 -10.11
N GLY A 221 -24.56 5.53 -9.28
CA GLY A 221 -24.96 5.04 -7.98
C GLY A 221 -25.43 3.60 -8.15
N SER A 222 -24.84 2.70 -7.41
CA SER A 222 -25.37 1.36 -7.20
C SER A 222 -26.86 1.50 -6.98
N LYS A 223 -27.68 1.11 -7.97
CA LYS A 223 -29.10 0.94 -7.74
C LYS A 223 -29.23 -0.13 -6.67
N GLY A 224 -29.47 0.31 -5.44
CA GLY A 224 -29.77 -0.57 -4.35
C GLY A 224 -30.84 -1.54 -4.82
N LYS A 225 -30.58 -2.82 -4.73
CA LYS A 225 -31.62 -3.84 -4.81
C LYS A 225 -32.63 -3.47 -3.74
N LYS A 226 -33.81 -3.00 -4.15
CA LYS A 226 -34.98 -2.96 -3.30
C LYS A 226 -35.22 -4.39 -2.86
N GLY A 227 -34.94 -4.68 -1.60
CA GLY A 227 -35.44 -5.87 -0.96
C GLY A 227 -36.97 -5.85 -1.05
N LYS A 228 -37.53 -6.84 -1.67
CA LYS A 228 -38.94 -7.16 -1.47
C LYS A 228 -39.05 -7.74 -0.06
N ASP A 229 -39.57 -6.95 0.86
CA ASP A 229 -40.12 -7.46 2.09
C ASP A 229 -41.40 -8.20 1.73
N GLU A 230 -41.32 -9.50 1.59
CA GLU A 230 -42.49 -10.37 1.68
C GLU A 230 -42.79 -10.56 3.15
N VAL A 231 -43.79 -9.83 3.60
CA VAL A 231 -44.49 -10.08 4.85
C VAL A 231 -45.29 -11.38 4.66
N SER A 232 -44.80 -12.49 5.16
CA SER A 232 -45.63 -13.66 5.38
C SER A 232 -46.29 -13.52 6.73
N SER A 233 -47.53 -13.17 6.73
CA SER A 233 -48.47 -13.39 7.83
C SER A 233 -48.78 -14.89 7.90
N ASP A 234 -48.20 -15.59 8.85
CA ASP A 234 -48.78 -16.86 9.30
C ASP A 234 -49.39 -16.66 10.65
N ASP A 235 -50.69 -16.63 10.59
CA ASP A 235 -51.66 -16.83 11.64
C ASP A 235 -51.70 -18.32 11.90
N ASP A 236 -51.37 -18.78 13.11
CA ASP A 236 -51.81 -20.06 13.61
C ASP A 236 -51.92 -20.03 15.13
N SER A 237 -53.17 -20.02 15.51
CA SER A 237 -53.72 -20.34 16.80
C SER A 237 -53.52 -21.81 17.15
N GLU A 238 -53.54 -22.08 18.46
CA GLU A 238 -53.84 -23.32 19.17
C GLU A 238 -52.70 -24.26 19.54
N GLY A 239 -52.62 -24.47 20.87
CA GLY A 239 -52.05 -25.63 21.52
C GLY A 239 -51.46 -25.32 22.90
#